data_ac521d5966f0b2fb457e97b114996935
#
_entry.id   ac521d5966f0b2fb457e97b114996935
#
_cell.length_a   1.000
_cell.length_b   1.000
_cell.length_c   1.000
_cell.angle_alpha   90.00
_cell.angle_beta   90.00
_cell.angle_gamma   90.00
#
_symmetry.space_group_name_H-M   'P 1'
#
loop_
_entity.id
_entity.type
_entity.pdbx_description
1 polymer ?
#
loop_
_entity_poly.entity_id
_entity_poly.type
_entity_poly.pdbx_seq_one_letter_code
_entity_poly.pdbx_strand_id
1 'polypeptide(L)'
;ETKTSARRGPSAPESENTVKGAKDAFTETMRINTSLLRRHLRTAQLRFSQKTVGLRTKTAVTVCYLADLTAPELVRRMEKRLENIDIDGMLTPASVEEYVTGSRRTAFPLLQYTERPDTFCQGLLNGQVGLLVDGLPLGYLAPVDLGVLMKSTEDRAVDYISATCLRVLRYLALLAALLLPGLYVAMATYHQEMIPTKLLLAIIDSKQEVPFDTVFE
;
A
#
# COMPACT_ATOMS: atom_id res chain seq x y z
N GLU A 1 24.39 26.40 13.70
CA GLU A 1 23.58 25.19 13.46
C GLU A 1 24.38 23.95 13.80
N THR A 2 24.13 23.39 14.95
CA THR A 2 24.72 22.11 15.37
C THR A 2 24.08 20.99 14.53
N LYS A 3 24.79 20.49 13.52
CA LYS A 3 24.44 19.26 12.82
C LYS A 3 24.55 18.08 13.78
N THR A 4 23.48 17.77 14.47
CA THR A 4 23.41 16.61 15.33
C THR A 4 23.52 15.36 14.48
N SER A 5 24.55 14.55 14.70
CA SER A 5 24.83 13.31 13.96
C SER A 5 23.99 12.10 14.40
N ALA A 6 22.91 12.32 15.14
CA ALA A 6 21.98 11.25 15.53
C ALA A 6 21.15 10.80 14.30
N ARG A 7 21.82 10.09 13.39
CA ARG A 7 21.18 9.51 12.21
C ARG A 7 21.19 8.00 12.32
N ARG A 8 20.01 7.39 12.26
CA ARG A 8 19.91 5.93 12.12
C ARG A 8 20.47 5.54 10.75
N GLY A 9 21.41 4.62 10.72
CA GLY A 9 21.88 4.01 9.46
C GLY A 9 20.79 3.14 8.84
N PRO A 10 20.89 2.80 7.54
CA PRO A 10 20.01 1.83 6.91
C PRO A 10 20.01 0.52 7.71
N SER A 11 18.85 0.07 8.14
CA SER A 11 18.62 -1.17 8.89
C SER A 11 17.69 -2.09 8.11
N ALA A 12 17.46 -3.30 8.59
CA ALA A 12 16.46 -4.17 8.02
C ALA A 12 15.05 -3.60 8.24
N PRO A 13 14.11 -3.81 7.29
CA PRO A 13 12.72 -3.39 7.44
C PRO A 13 12.08 -4.12 8.63
N GLU A 14 11.25 -3.42 9.39
CA GLU A 14 10.59 -3.99 10.58
C GLU A 14 9.26 -4.66 10.21
N SER A 15 8.47 -4.03 9.34
CA SER A 15 7.14 -4.53 8.95
C SER A 15 7.15 -5.40 7.69
N GLU A 16 8.09 -5.17 6.75
CA GLU A 16 8.18 -5.90 5.48
C GLU A 16 9.37 -6.88 5.44
N ASN A 17 9.47 -7.74 6.45
CA ASN A 17 10.57 -8.69 6.56
C ASN A 17 10.47 -9.78 5.50
N THR A 18 11.53 -10.03 4.73
CA THR A 18 11.58 -11.10 3.71
C THR A 18 12.70 -12.07 4.02
N VAL A 19 12.45 -13.36 3.76
CA VAL A 19 13.44 -14.43 3.93
C VAL A 19 14.58 -14.28 2.93
N LYS A 20 14.27 -13.92 1.68
CA LYS A 20 15.25 -13.69 0.61
C LYS A 20 15.03 -12.30 0.01
N GLY A 21 16.07 -11.48 -0.11
CA GLY A 21 16.00 -10.16 -0.73
C GLY A 21 16.90 -9.14 -0.07
N ALA A 22 16.85 -7.90 -0.55
CA ALA A 22 17.55 -6.77 0.04
C ALA A 22 17.04 -6.53 1.47
N LYS A 23 17.96 -6.24 2.39
CA LYS A 23 17.64 -5.98 3.81
C LYS A 23 17.77 -4.51 4.16
N ASP A 24 17.92 -3.64 3.16
CA ASP A 24 17.94 -2.20 3.38
C ASP A 24 16.51 -1.64 3.46
N ALA A 25 16.28 -0.72 4.39
CA ALA A 25 15.03 -0.02 4.57
C ALA A 25 15.24 1.49 4.50
N PHE A 26 14.16 2.22 4.21
CA PHE A 26 14.15 3.67 4.29
C PHE A 26 14.40 4.14 5.73
N THR A 27 14.97 5.31 5.85
CA THR A 27 15.24 6.00 7.11
C THR A 27 14.43 7.29 7.19
N GLU A 28 14.44 7.93 8.35
CA GLU A 28 13.79 9.22 8.56
C GLU A 28 14.47 10.36 7.79
N THR A 29 15.67 10.13 7.24
CA THR A 29 16.47 11.16 6.59
C THR A 29 16.32 11.11 5.06
N MET A 30 15.71 12.13 4.48
CA MET A 30 15.50 12.27 3.02
C MET A 30 16.76 12.04 2.19
N ARG A 31 17.90 12.58 2.64
CA ARG A 31 19.17 12.48 1.92
C ARG A 31 19.69 11.05 1.81
N ILE A 32 19.49 10.25 2.86
CA ILE A 32 19.84 8.83 2.86
C ILE A 32 18.93 8.09 1.89
N ASN A 33 17.62 8.33 1.97
CA ASN A 33 16.62 7.68 1.14
C ASN A 33 16.84 7.94 -0.36
N THR A 34 17.08 9.20 -0.75
CA THR A 34 17.41 9.53 -2.15
C THR A 34 18.72 8.90 -2.62
N SER A 35 19.70 8.75 -1.72
CA SER A 35 20.97 8.05 -2.02
C SER A 35 20.74 6.54 -2.22
N LEU A 36 19.88 5.91 -1.40
CA LEU A 36 19.48 4.51 -1.57
C LEU A 36 18.80 4.28 -2.92
N LEU A 37 17.87 5.16 -3.32
CA LEU A 37 17.22 5.05 -4.63
C LEU A 37 18.21 5.16 -5.79
N ARG A 38 19.16 6.10 -5.72
CA ARG A 38 20.21 6.23 -6.74
C ARG A 38 21.16 5.03 -6.81
N ARG A 39 21.33 4.31 -5.70
CA ARG A 39 22.13 3.08 -5.66
C ARG A 39 21.40 1.93 -6.36
N HIS A 40 20.08 1.83 -6.19
CA HIS A 40 19.25 0.81 -6.84
C HIS A 40 18.97 1.15 -8.32
N LEU A 41 18.65 2.41 -8.62
CA LEU A 41 18.35 2.90 -9.97
C LEU A 41 19.48 3.82 -10.47
N ARG A 42 20.45 3.22 -11.14
CA ARG A 42 21.63 3.92 -11.70
C ARG A 42 21.32 4.50 -13.09
N THR A 43 20.30 5.33 -13.19
CA THR A 43 19.90 5.97 -14.44
C THR A 43 19.80 7.47 -14.29
N ALA A 44 20.14 8.20 -15.37
CA ALA A 44 19.97 9.64 -15.44
C ALA A 44 18.49 10.06 -15.55
N GLN A 45 17.59 9.12 -15.82
CA GLN A 45 16.15 9.39 -15.93
C GLN A 45 15.45 9.49 -14.58
N LEU A 46 16.11 9.04 -13.49
CA LEU A 46 15.56 9.19 -12.14
C LEU A 46 15.59 10.66 -11.72
N ARG A 47 14.42 11.24 -11.59
CA ARG A 47 14.20 12.64 -11.21
C ARG A 47 13.64 12.75 -9.81
N PHE A 48 14.05 13.82 -9.14
CA PHE A 48 13.57 14.20 -7.80
C PHE A 48 13.09 15.64 -7.85
N SER A 49 11.83 15.87 -7.52
CA SER A 49 11.24 17.19 -7.37
C SER A 49 10.89 17.39 -5.90
N GLN A 50 11.60 18.29 -5.23
CA GLN A 50 11.40 18.53 -3.80
C GLN A 50 10.48 19.73 -3.59
N LYS A 51 9.49 19.56 -2.74
CA LYS A 51 8.56 20.60 -2.26
C LYS A 51 8.59 20.64 -0.73
N THR A 52 8.16 21.75 -0.18
CA THR A 52 8.04 21.92 1.28
C THR A 52 6.56 22.06 1.61
N VAL A 53 6.09 21.23 2.52
CA VAL A 53 4.68 21.16 2.96
C VAL A 53 4.59 21.46 4.44
N GLY A 54 3.52 22.17 4.84
CA GLY A 54 3.27 22.55 6.22
C GLY A 54 3.79 23.94 6.57
N LEU A 55 2.93 24.76 7.14
CA LEU A 55 3.24 26.13 7.53
C LEU A 55 4.26 26.20 8.67
N ARG A 56 4.16 25.30 9.63
CA ARG A 56 4.99 25.27 10.85
C ARG A 56 6.12 24.26 10.75
N THR A 57 5.85 23.03 10.30
CA THR A 57 6.88 21.98 10.25
C THR A 57 7.83 22.14 9.06
N LYS A 58 7.38 22.80 7.98
CA LYS A 58 8.15 22.95 6.73
C LYS A 58 8.80 21.62 6.30
N THR A 59 7.99 20.55 6.33
CA THR A 59 8.44 19.19 6.03
C THR A 59 8.82 19.08 4.56
N ALA A 60 10.03 18.59 4.28
CA ALA A 60 10.47 18.33 2.93
C ALA A 60 9.80 17.08 2.38
N VAL A 61 9.17 17.22 1.23
CA VAL A 61 8.50 16.13 0.51
C VAL A 61 9.11 16.04 -0.87
N THR A 62 9.57 14.86 -1.27
CA THR A 62 10.24 14.64 -2.54
C THR A 62 9.41 13.71 -3.42
N VAL A 63 9.01 14.21 -4.58
CA VAL A 63 8.39 13.43 -5.65
C VAL A 63 9.51 12.76 -6.46
N CYS A 64 9.43 11.43 -6.59
CA CYS A 64 10.41 10.60 -7.31
C CYS A 64 9.72 9.97 -8.52
N TYR A 65 10.34 10.02 -9.68
CA TYR A 65 9.80 9.42 -10.90
C TYR A 65 10.89 9.14 -11.93
N LEU A 66 10.60 8.25 -12.87
CA LEU A 66 11.42 7.99 -14.04
C LEU A 66 10.87 8.79 -15.23
N ALA A 67 11.67 9.70 -15.78
CA ALA A 67 11.23 10.64 -16.82
C ALA A 67 10.81 9.96 -18.14
N ASP A 68 11.33 8.76 -18.39
CA ASP A 68 11.07 7.94 -19.58
C ASP A 68 9.86 7.01 -19.44
N LEU A 69 9.45 6.63 -18.21
CA LEU A 69 8.40 5.66 -17.96
C LEU A 69 7.13 6.27 -17.35
N THR A 70 7.30 7.29 -16.52
CA THR A 70 6.17 7.89 -15.79
C THR A 70 5.44 8.90 -16.67
N ALA A 71 4.12 8.80 -16.73
CA ALA A 71 3.30 9.76 -17.45
C ALA A 71 3.44 11.17 -16.85
N PRO A 72 3.78 12.21 -17.65
CA PRO A 72 4.02 13.57 -17.14
C PRO A 72 2.80 14.17 -16.41
N GLU A 73 1.62 13.74 -16.79
CA GLU A 73 0.36 14.17 -16.15
C GLU A 73 0.23 13.70 -14.70
N LEU A 74 0.73 12.50 -14.39
CA LEU A 74 0.73 11.97 -13.03
C LEU A 74 1.65 12.80 -12.14
N VAL A 75 2.83 13.14 -12.64
CA VAL A 75 3.79 13.98 -11.92
C VAL A 75 3.19 15.36 -11.63
N ARG A 76 2.65 16.02 -12.66
CA ARG A 76 2.00 17.35 -12.51
C ARG A 76 0.83 17.30 -11.53
N ARG A 77 0.02 16.25 -11.58
CA ARG A 77 -1.11 16.05 -10.65
C ARG A 77 -0.64 15.90 -9.22
N MET A 78 0.43 15.14 -9.01
CA MET A 78 1.03 14.95 -7.69
C MET A 78 1.61 16.26 -7.16
N GLU A 79 2.40 16.96 -7.96
CA GLU A 79 3.00 18.25 -7.57
C GLU A 79 1.92 19.30 -7.25
N LYS A 80 0.89 19.41 -8.08
CA LYS A 80 -0.25 20.32 -7.83
C LYS A 80 -1.00 19.98 -6.56
N ARG A 81 -1.15 18.71 -6.22
CA ARG A 81 -1.77 18.29 -4.95
C ARG A 81 -0.91 18.70 -3.77
N LEU A 82 0.41 18.49 -3.83
CA LEU A 82 1.32 18.90 -2.77
C LEU A 82 1.33 20.43 -2.56
N GLU A 83 1.22 21.21 -3.61
CA GLU A 83 1.15 22.68 -3.54
C GLU A 83 -0.14 23.19 -2.91
N ASN A 84 -1.23 22.45 -3.05
CA ASN A 84 -2.53 22.81 -2.50
C ASN A 84 -2.77 22.30 -1.07
N ILE A 85 -1.79 21.65 -0.45
CA ILE A 85 -1.89 21.21 0.93
C ILE A 85 -1.69 22.40 1.87
N ASP A 86 -2.76 22.81 2.54
CA ASP A 86 -2.72 23.85 3.56
C ASP A 86 -2.92 23.21 4.95
N ILE A 87 -1.80 22.90 5.59
CA ILE A 87 -1.75 22.29 6.93
C ILE A 87 -0.60 22.87 7.75
N ASP A 88 -0.70 22.78 9.05
CA ASP A 88 0.38 23.16 9.95
C ASP A 88 1.60 22.25 9.87
N GLY A 89 1.38 20.94 9.65
CA GLY A 89 2.45 19.98 9.53
C GLY A 89 2.03 18.59 9.06
N MET A 90 2.95 17.88 8.42
CA MET A 90 2.79 16.51 7.92
C MET A 90 3.74 15.59 8.71
N LEU A 91 3.24 14.97 9.77
CA LEU A 91 4.04 14.20 10.73
C LEU A 91 3.69 12.71 10.80
N THR A 92 2.55 12.30 10.24
CA THR A 92 2.07 10.92 10.34
C THR A 92 1.81 10.31 8.96
N PRO A 93 1.98 8.98 8.80
CA PRO A 93 1.66 8.29 7.55
C PRO A 93 0.21 8.52 7.08
N ALA A 94 -0.75 8.53 8.01
CA ALA A 94 -2.16 8.78 7.70
C ALA A 94 -2.41 10.17 7.10
N SER A 95 -1.69 11.20 7.60
CA SER A 95 -1.77 12.55 7.05
C SER A 95 -1.27 12.60 5.60
N VAL A 96 -0.21 11.84 5.28
CA VAL A 96 0.30 11.78 3.89
C VAL A 96 -0.76 11.21 2.96
N GLU A 97 -1.37 10.08 3.34
CA GLU A 97 -2.40 9.45 2.52
C GLU A 97 -3.61 10.37 2.32
N GLU A 98 -4.12 10.95 3.37
CA GLU A 98 -5.30 11.82 3.35
C GLU A 98 -5.10 13.05 2.46
N TYR A 99 -4.00 13.77 2.65
CA TYR A 99 -3.77 15.03 1.94
C TYR A 99 -3.28 14.82 0.51
N VAL A 100 -2.48 13.80 0.24
CA VAL A 100 -1.99 13.51 -1.10
C VAL A 100 -3.09 12.93 -1.99
N THR A 101 -3.96 12.09 -1.47
CA THR A 101 -5.08 11.53 -2.25
C THR A 101 -6.26 12.48 -2.36
N GLY A 102 -6.43 13.38 -1.37
CA GLY A 102 -7.54 14.32 -1.29
C GLY A 102 -8.89 13.65 -1.04
N SER A 103 -8.91 12.37 -0.70
CA SER A 103 -10.14 11.60 -0.45
C SER A 103 -10.12 10.99 0.95
N ARG A 104 -11.05 11.44 1.80
CA ARG A 104 -11.27 10.91 3.16
C ARG A 104 -12.31 9.80 3.22
N ARG A 105 -12.99 9.50 2.10
CA ARG A 105 -14.19 8.63 2.09
C ARG A 105 -14.02 7.38 1.23
N THR A 106 -12.80 6.93 1.01
CA THR A 106 -12.55 5.70 0.27
C THR A 106 -12.17 4.57 1.22
N ALA A 107 -12.80 3.41 1.02
CA ALA A 107 -12.46 2.18 1.74
C ALA A 107 -11.22 1.49 1.15
N PHE A 108 -10.79 1.91 -0.06
CA PHE A 108 -9.64 1.33 -0.74
C PHE A 108 -8.40 2.21 -0.55
N PRO A 109 -7.22 1.65 -0.26
CA PRO A 109 -5.98 2.41 -0.22
C PRO A 109 -5.65 2.95 -1.61
N LEU A 110 -5.41 4.26 -1.69
CA LEU A 110 -5.07 4.96 -2.92
C LEU A 110 -3.56 5.15 -3.10
N LEU A 111 -2.81 4.92 -2.04
CA LEU A 111 -1.36 4.90 -2.01
C LEU A 111 -0.88 3.53 -1.51
N GLN A 112 0.14 3.00 -2.14
CA GLN A 112 0.93 1.91 -1.58
C GLN A 112 2.07 2.52 -0.79
N TYR A 113 2.31 2.05 0.43
CA TYR A 113 3.49 2.41 1.21
C TYR A 113 4.42 1.21 1.33
N THR A 114 5.70 1.47 1.47
CA THR A 114 6.73 0.46 1.66
C THR A 114 7.92 1.02 2.42
N GLU A 115 8.50 0.22 3.31
CA GLU A 115 9.78 0.50 3.96
C GLU A 115 10.97 0.16 3.06
N ARG A 116 10.74 -0.58 1.97
CA ARG A 116 11.79 -1.20 1.16
C ARG A 116 12.11 -0.39 -0.10
N PRO A 117 13.37 0.06 -0.27
CA PRO A 117 13.82 0.77 -1.47
C PRO A 117 13.70 -0.07 -2.75
N ASP A 118 13.88 -1.40 -2.69
CA ASP A 118 13.74 -2.28 -3.86
C ASP A 118 12.30 -2.35 -4.36
N THR A 119 11.32 -2.47 -3.46
CA THR A 119 9.89 -2.43 -3.77
C THR A 119 9.49 -1.07 -4.35
N PHE A 120 10.00 0.01 -3.76
CA PHE A 120 9.76 1.37 -4.25
C PHE A 120 10.33 1.57 -5.67
N CYS A 121 11.57 1.14 -5.90
CA CYS A 121 12.20 1.22 -7.22
C CYS A 121 11.42 0.41 -8.27
N GLN A 122 10.90 -0.77 -7.91
CA GLN A 122 10.05 -1.55 -8.81
C GLN A 122 8.76 -0.82 -9.17
N GLY A 123 8.16 -0.08 -8.23
CA GLY A 123 7.02 0.80 -8.51
C GLY A 123 7.37 1.89 -9.53
N LEU A 124 8.51 2.55 -9.37
CA LEU A 124 8.99 3.53 -10.34
C LEU A 124 9.23 2.92 -11.74
N LEU A 125 9.79 1.71 -11.81
CA LEU A 125 9.98 0.98 -13.07
C LEU A 125 8.64 0.59 -13.73
N ASN A 126 7.57 0.45 -12.97
CA ASN A 126 6.22 0.24 -13.49
C ASN A 126 5.52 1.56 -13.90
N GLY A 127 6.23 2.69 -13.88
CA GLY A 127 5.69 3.99 -14.28
C GLY A 127 4.91 4.74 -13.19
N GLN A 128 4.90 4.22 -11.95
CA GLN A 128 4.29 4.92 -10.82
C GLN A 128 5.11 6.15 -10.40
N VAL A 129 4.46 7.07 -9.72
CA VAL A 129 5.11 8.20 -9.04
C VAL A 129 5.35 7.81 -7.59
N GLY A 130 6.56 8.03 -7.11
CA GLY A 130 6.94 7.81 -5.73
C GLY A 130 6.96 9.12 -4.94
N LEU A 131 6.69 9.04 -3.64
CA LEU A 131 6.74 10.14 -2.70
C LEU A 131 7.54 9.73 -1.47
N LEU A 132 8.51 10.55 -1.10
CA LEU A 132 9.26 10.43 0.16
C LEU A 132 8.97 11.65 1.01
N VAL A 133 8.77 11.45 2.30
CA VAL A 133 8.52 12.50 3.29
C VAL A 133 9.65 12.49 4.32
N ASP A 134 10.25 13.63 4.56
CA ASP A 134 11.32 13.74 5.57
C ASP A 134 10.74 13.50 6.97
N GLY A 135 11.45 12.72 7.76
CA GLY A 135 10.98 12.28 9.08
C GLY A 135 10.14 10.99 9.07
N LEU A 136 9.77 10.45 7.90
CA LEU A 136 9.06 9.18 7.81
C LEU A 136 9.91 8.12 7.08
N PRO A 137 10.11 6.92 7.68
CA PRO A 137 10.89 5.83 7.07
C PRO A 137 10.06 5.03 6.06
N LEU A 138 9.23 5.71 5.27
CA LEU A 138 8.29 5.11 4.33
C LEU A 138 8.38 5.80 2.96
N GLY A 139 8.30 5.00 1.91
CA GLY A 139 8.06 5.48 0.55
C GLY A 139 6.64 5.19 0.11
N TYR A 140 5.98 6.15 -0.52
CA TYR A 140 4.62 6.02 -1.03
C TYR A 140 4.65 5.96 -2.55
N LEU A 141 3.81 5.11 -3.15
CA LEU A 141 3.69 4.91 -4.59
C LEU A 141 2.25 5.14 -5.03
N ALA A 142 2.09 5.83 -6.15
CA ALA A 142 0.80 6.10 -6.80
C ALA A 142 0.94 6.03 -8.33
N PRO A 143 -0.12 5.69 -9.08
CA PRO A 143 -1.41 5.17 -8.61
C PRO A 143 -1.32 3.72 -8.14
N VAL A 144 -2.29 3.28 -7.35
CA VAL A 144 -2.42 1.90 -6.90
C VAL A 144 -3.63 1.27 -7.59
N ASP A 145 -3.46 0.09 -8.12
CA ASP A 145 -4.52 -0.76 -8.64
C ASP A 145 -4.68 -2.04 -7.81
N LEU A 146 -5.77 -2.76 -8.04
CA LEU A 146 -6.04 -4.02 -7.34
C LEU A 146 -4.93 -5.05 -7.60
N GLY A 147 -4.35 -5.05 -8.80
CA GLY A 147 -3.26 -5.95 -9.17
C GLY A 147 -1.99 -5.71 -8.35
N VAL A 148 -1.71 -4.45 -8.00
CA VAL A 148 -0.58 -4.10 -7.13
C VAL A 148 -0.86 -4.55 -5.69
N LEU A 149 -2.09 -4.33 -5.18
CA LEU A 149 -2.50 -4.74 -3.83
C LEU A 149 -2.48 -6.27 -3.63
N MET A 150 -2.72 -7.03 -4.71
CA MET A 150 -2.68 -8.48 -4.67
C MET A 150 -1.27 -9.07 -4.77
N LYS A 151 -0.23 -8.26 -4.95
CA LYS A 151 1.17 -8.69 -4.94
C LYS A 151 1.74 -8.59 -3.53
N SER A 152 2.33 -9.69 -3.06
CA SER A 152 3.12 -9.68 -1.82
C SER A 152 4.60 -9.46 -2.14
N THR A 153 5.34 -8.91 -1.17
CA THR A 153 6.81 -8.81 -1.25
C THR A 153 7.47 -10.19 -1.38
N GLU A 154 6.87 -11.22 -0.78
CA GLU A 154 7.35 -12.61 -0.85
C GLU A 154 7.20 -13.23 -2.24
N ASP A 155 6.21 -12.82 -3.04
CA ASP A 155 6.01 -13.31 -4.42
C ASP A 155 7.25 -13.05 -5.31
N ARG A 156 8.12 -12.12 -4.91
CA ARG A 156 9.37 -11.79 -5.62
C ARG A 156 10.56 -12.61 -5.16
N ALA A 157 10.45 -13.24 -4.00
CA ALA A 157 11.51 -14.03 -3.38
C ALA A 157 11.45 -15.52 -3.76
N VAL A 158 10.33 -15.96 -4.34
CA VAL A 158 10.08 -17.35 -4.76
C VAL A 158 10.11 -17.51 -6.29
N ASP A 159 10.19 -18.74 -6.76
CA ASP A 159 10.21 -19.08 -8.18
C ASP A 159 8.92 -18.61 -8.88
N TYR A 160 9.02 -18.33 -10.19
CA TYR A 160 7.92 -17.85 -11.00
C TYR A 160 6.64 -18.70 -10.91
N ILE A 161 6.78 -20.03 -10.91
CA ILE A 161 5.65 -20.98 -10.83
C ILE A 161 4.97 -20.87 -9.46
N SER A 162 5.76 -20.89 -8.39
CA SER A 162 5.27 -20.77 -7.01
C SER A 162 4.61 -19.41 -6.76
N ALA A 163 5.21 -18.32 -7.23
CA ALA A 163 4.65 -16.97 -7.15
C ALA A 163 3.30 -16.86 -7.89
N THR A 164 3.21 -17.49 -9.07
CA THR A 164 1.97 -17.50 -9.86
C THR A 164 0.87 -18.30 -9.16
N CYS A 165 1.21 -19.47 -8.63
CA CYS A 165 0.27 -20.31 -7.87
C CYS A 165 -0.27 -19.57 -6.63
N LEU A 166 0.59 -18.96 -5.84
CA LEU A 166 0.20 -18.18 -4.66
C LEU A 166 -0.70 -17.00 -5.05
N ARG A 167 -0.42 -16.35 -6.17
CA ARG A 167 -1.25 -15.24 -6.66
C ARG A 167 -2.63 -15.71 -7.10
N VAL A 168 -2.71 -16.80 -7.85
CA VAL A 168 -4.00 -17.41 -8.24
C VAL A 168 -4.80 -17.81 -7.01
N LEU A 169 -4.15 -18.46 -6.03
CA LEU A 169 -4.80 -18.84 -4.76
C LEU A 169 -5.36 -17.61 -4.02
N ARG A 170 -4.63 -16.50 -4.01
CA ARG A 170 -5.07 -15.24 -3.39
C ARG A 170 -6.30 -14.65 -4.08
N TYR A 171 -6.35 -14.68 -5.43
CA TYR A 171 -7.54 -14.25 -6.17
C TYR A 171 -8.73 -15.17 -5.93
N LEU A 172 -8.51 -16.49 -5.86
CA LEU A 172 -9.56 -17.47 -5.54
C LEU A 172 -10.09 -17.26 -4.10
N ALA A 173 -9.20 -17.01 -3.15
CA ALA A 173 -9.59 -16.71 -1.77
C ALA A 173 -10.41 -15.41 -1.68
N LEU A 174 -10.02 -14.36 -2.40
CA LEU A 174 -10.79 -13.11 -2.48
C LEU A 174 -12.19 -13.34 -3.08
N LEU A 175 -12.25 -14.09 -4.19
CA LEU A 175 -13.52 -14.45 -4.83
C LEU A 175 -14.41 -15.26 -3.88
N ALA A 176 -13.84 -16.26 -3.21
CA ALA A 176 -14.55 -17.05 -2.23
C ALA A 176 -15.06 -16.19 -1.06
N ALA A 177 -14.21 -15.32 -0.51
CA ALA A 177 -14.61 -14.43 0.58
C ALA A 177 -15.76 -13.48 0.19
N LEU A 178 -15.84 -13.09 -1.08
CA LEU A 178 -16.92 -12.25 -1.60
C LEU A 178 -18.22 -13.04 -1.87
N LEU A 179 -18.09 -14.25 -2.44
CA LEU A 179 -19.25 -15.03 -2.89
C LEU A 179 -19.87 -15.91 -1.78
N LEU A 180 -19.05 -16.47 -0.88
CA LEU A 180 -19.52 -17.42 0.12
C LEU A 180 -20.62 -16.86 1.05
N PRO A 181 -20.50 -15.62 1.57
CA PRO A 181 -21.58 -15.07 2.40
C PRO A 181 -22.90 -14.93 1.64
N GLY A 182 -22.84 -14.42 0.40
CA GLY A 182 -24.01 -14.31 -0.46
C GLY A 182 -24.63 -15.65 -0.83
N LEU A 183 -23.79 -16.65 -1.13
CA LEU A 183 -24.23 -18.02 -1.42
C LEU A 183 -24.87 -18.67 -0.18
N TYR A 184 -24.28 -18.47 1.00
CA TYR A 184 -24.84 -18.95 2.25
C TYR A 184 -26.25 -18.40 2.49
N VAL A 185 -26.44 -17.08 2.37
CA VAL A 185 -27.75 -16.44 2.52
C VAL A 185 -28.73 -16.96 1.48
N ALA A 186 -28.32 -17.06 0.22
CA ALA A 186 -29.17 -17.57 -0.86
C ALA A 186 -29.63 -19.03 -0.60
N MET A 187 -28.72 -19.90 -0.16
CA MET A 187 -29.07 -21.29 0.18
C MET A 187 -29.96 -21.38 1.40
N ALA A 188 -29.66 -20.59 2.44
CA ALA A 188 -30.44 -20.64 3.69
C ALA A 188 -31.88 -20.09 3.55
N THR A 189 -32.08 -19.11 2.63
CA THR A 189 -33.38 -18.46 2.46
C THR A 189 -34.22 -19.09 1.32
N TYR A 190 -33.61 -19.41 0.19
CA TYR A 190 -34.37 -19.83 -1.01
C TYR A 190 -34.26 -21.30 -1.36
N HIS A 191 -33.15 -21.99 -0.95
CA HIS A 191 -32.88 -23.38 -1.36
C HIS A 191 -32.44 -24.24 -0.17
N GLN A 192 -33.26 -24.31 0.87
CA GLN A 192 -32.96 -25.09 2.07
C GLN A 192 -32.79 -26.60 1.78
N GLU A 193 -33.42 -27.08 0.71
CA GLU A 193 -33.33 -28.48 0.27
C GLU A 193 -31.91 -28.89 -0.19
N MET A 194 -31.07 -27.93 -0.57
CA MET A 194 -29.70 -28.21 -0.98
C MET A 194 -28.71 -28.31 0.19
N ILE A 195 -29.14 -27.94 1.40
CA ILE A 195 -28.32 -27.98 2.59
C ILE A 195 -28.37 -29.38 3.20
N PRO A 196 -27.23 -30.05 3.42
CA PRO A 196 -27.19 -31.34 4.13
C PRO A 196 -27.91 -31.24 5.48
N THR A 197 -28.75 -32.21 5.81
CA THR A 197 -29.59 -32.18 7.02
C THR A 197 -28.85 -31.95 8.33
N LYS A 198 -27.58 -32.43 8.43
CA LYS A 198 -26.73 -32.19 9.59
C LYS A 198 -26.31 -30.71 9.73
N LEU A 199 -26.08 -30.04 8.59
CA LEU A 199 -25.70 -28.64 8.55
C LEU A 199 -26.92 -27.75 8.79
N LEU A 200 -28.10 -28.16 8.28
CA LEU A 200 -29.36 -27.49 8.52
C LEU A 200 -29.70 -27.50 10.02
N LEU A 201 -29.56 -28.65 10.70
CA LEU A 201 -29.79 -28.75 12.15
C LEU A 201 -28.83 -27.85 12.95
N ALA A 202 -27.53 -27.78 12.57
CA ALA A 202 -26.57 -26.90 13.22
C ALA A 202 -26.90 -25.40 13.01
N ILE A 203 -27.42 -25.03 11.83
CA ILE A 203 -27.89 -23.67 11.54
C ILE A 203 -29.14 -23.33 12.38
N ILE A 204 -30.08 -24.23 12.46
CA ILE A 204 -31.30 -24.03 13.27
C ILE A 204 -30.94 -23.89 14.75
N ASP A 205 -30.04 -24.72 15.24
CA ASP A 205 -29.60 -24.71 16.65
C ASP A 205 -28.88 -23.37 16.98
N SER A 206 -28.00 -22.90 16.09
CA SER A 206 -27.33 -21.61 16.23
C SER A 206 -28.28 -20.41 16.16
N LYS A 207 -29.39 -20.52 15.41
CA LYS A 207 -30.40 -19.45 15.31
C LYS A 207 -31.32 -19.36 16.53
N GLN A 208 -31.50 -20.44 17.30
CA GLN A 208 -32.28 -20.41 18.54
C GLN A 208 -31.62 -19.54 19.63
N GLU A 209 -30.33 -19.32 19.55
CA GLU A 209 -29.61 -18.45 20.48
C GLU A 209 -29.63 -16.95 20.09
N VAL A 210 -30.08 -16.60 18.87
CA VAL A 210 -30.14 -15.22 18.39
C VAL A 210 -31.56 -14.69 18.45
N PRO A 211 -31.88 -13.63 19.23
CA PRO A 211 -33.24 -13.12 19.43
C PRO A 211 -33.81 -12.32 18.23
N PHE A 212 -33.16 -12.33 17.06
CA PHE A 212 -33.59 -11.58 15.89
C PHE A 212 -33.98 -12.51 14.74
N ASP A 213 -35.05 -12.15 14.03
CA ASP A 213 -35.51 -12.89 12.86
C ASP A 213 -34.53 -12.68 11.67
N THR A 214 -34.33 -13.75 10.89
CA THR A 214 -33.39 -13.83 9.77
C THR A 214 -33.60 -12.82 8.62
N VAL A 215 -34.66 -12.03 8.69
CA VAL A 215 -34.98 -10.97 7.72
C VAL A 215 -34.11 -9.71 7.94
N PHE A 216 -33.41 -9.62 9.08
CA PHE A 216 -32.60 -8.47 9.46
C PHE A 216 -31.07 -8.76 9.52
N GLU A 217 -30.61 -9.93 9.15
CA GLU A 217 -29.22 -10.23 8.85
C GLU A 217 -28.95 -9.96 7.36
#